data_2b9bfa26960e1cac6441f37a3a88239d
#
_entry.id   2b9bfa26960e1cac6441f37a3a88239d
#
_cell.length_a   1.000
_cell.length_b   1.000
_cell.length_c   1.000
_cell.angle_alpha   90.00
_cell.angle_beta   90.00
_cell.angle_gamma   90.00
#
_symmetry.space_group_name_H-M   'P 1'
#
loop_
_entity.id
_entity.type
_entity.pdbx_description
1 polymer ?
#
loop_
_entity_poly.entity_id
_entity_poly.type
_entity_poly.pdbx_seq_one_letter_code
_entity_poly.pdbx_strand_id
1 'polypeptide(L)'
;GERLLALYINQSGKNKIFINNLFTVPEDLGVEKFRFSDTDDYLTPLCDCVEAGKPLGIDKTFAARFLIPVIDHSGASSYKVSSICIDEVRACKDDEEREKMRAVSAINDKAMAQFRGLIHEGVTEEEIASKMLDIYKSLGADGYSFEPLVGFGANCALGHHGPDNTVLK
;
A
#
# COMPACT_ATOMS: atom_id res chain seq x y z
N GLY A 1 -3.50 11.33 -0.68
CA GLY A 1 -2.53 12.07 0.11
C GLY A 1 -2.60 13.56 -0.12
N GLU A 2 -2.19 14.34 0.87
CA GLU A 2 -2.18 15.82 0.77
C GLU A 2 -1.03 16.32 -0.10
N ARG A 3 0.07 15.56 -0.17
CA ARG A 3 1.31 15.92 -0.88
C ARG A 3 1.67 14.88 -1.92
N LEU A 4 2.37 15.32 -2.96
CA LEU A 4 2.77 14.46 -4.06
C LEU A 4 4.00 13.61 -3.68
N LEU A 5 3.86 12.31 -3.92
CA LEU A 5 4.93 11.36 -4.11
C LEU A 5 4.59 10.58 -5.39
N ALA A 6 5.34 10.82 -6.45
CA ALA A 6 5.03 10.23 -7.76
C ALA A 6 6.29 9.76 -8.47
N LEU A 7 6.25 8.57 -9.02
CA LEU A 7 7.30 8.02 -9.88
C LEU A 7 6.85 8.14 -11.34
N TYR A 8 7.62 8.87 -12.14
CA TYR A 8 7.50 8.87 -13.60
C TYR A 8 8.42 7.82 -14.18
N ILE A 9 7.87 6.94 -15.00
CA ILE A 9 8.60 5.87 -15.70
C ILE A 9 8.53 6.12 -17.19
N ASN A 10 9.70 6.07 -17.85
CA ASN A 10 9.84 6.29 -19.27
C ASN A 10 10.56 5.09 -19.93
N GLN A 11 10.12 4.71 -21.11
CA GLN A 11 10.74 3.59 -21.88
C GLN A 11 12.23 3.83 -22.22
N SER A 12 12.66 5.10 -22.25
CA SER A 12 14.07 5.44 -22.47
C SER A 12 14.96 5.24 -21.23
N GLY A 13 14.38 4.83 -20.09
CA GLY A 13 15.08 4.69 -18.82
C GLY A 13 15.30 6.01 -18.05
N LYS A 14 14.82 7.14 -18.55
CA LYS A 14 14.86 8.45 -17.87
C LYS A 14 13.76 8.53 -16.83
N ASN A 15 13.85 7.68 -15.82
CA ASN A 15 12.88 7.61 -14.74
C ASN A 15 13.18 8.68 -13.69
N LYS A 16 12.15 9.29 -13.11
CA LYS A 16 12.30 10.34 -12.09
C LYS A 16 11.22 10.21 -11.02
N ILE A 17 11.61 10.34 -9.76
CA ILE A 17 10.67 10.38 -8.65
C ILE A 17 10.55 11.81 -8.10
N PHE A 18 9.33 12.28 -7.95
CA PHE A 18 8.95 13.58 -7.39
C PHE A 18 8.55 13.39 -5.93
N ILE A 19 9.27 14.05 -5.03
CA ILE A 19 9.17 13.78 -3.58
C ILE A 19 9.02 15.10 -2.84
N ASN A 20 7.87 15.31 -2.20
CA ASN A 20 7.78 16.41 -1.24
C ASN A 20 8.75 16.18 -0.08
N ASN A 21 9.43 17.23 0.38
CA ASN A 21 10.49 17.19 1.41
C ASN A 21 10.04 16.60 2.76
N LEU A 22 8.74 16.50 2.99
CA LEU A 22 8.18 15.86 4.20
C LEU A 22 8.20 14.33 4.15
N PHE A 23 8.46 13.73 2.98
CA PHE A 23 8.61 12.29 2.90
C PHE A 23 10.05 11.85 3.14
N THR A 24 10.24 10.94 4.08
CA THR A 24 11.50 10.22 4.25
C THR A 24 11.54 9.05 3.27
N VAL A 25 12.58 9.01 2.45
CA VAL A 25 12.81 7.92 1.49
C VAL A 25 14.28 7.50 1.57
N PRO A 26 14.63 6.24 1.21
CA PRO A 26 16.03 5.81 1.14
C PRO A 26 16.87 6.71 0.23
N GLU A 27 18.18 6.82 0.56
CA GLU A 27 19.09 7.62 -0.25
C GLU A 27 19.29 7.04 -1.64
N ASP A 28 19.40 5.74 -1.76
CA ASP A 28 19.49 5.05 -3.05
C ASP A 28 18.13 4.39 -3.40
N LEU A 29 17.48 4.95 -4.41
CA LEU A 29 16.26 4.39 -5.01
C LEU A 29 16.49 3.93 -6.46
N GLY A 30 17.75 4.03 -6.97
CA GLY A 30 18.04 3.68 -8.35
C GLY A 30 17.39 4.59 -9.40
N VAL A 31 16.82 5.73 -9.00
CA VAL A 31 16.15 6.70 -9.89
C VAL A 31 16.51 8.13 -9.54
N GLU A 32 16.47 9.04 -10.52
CA GLU A 32 16.67 10.47 -10.29
C GLU A 32 15.58 11.01 -9.35
N LYS A 33 15.97 11.80 -8.35
CA LYS A 33 15.05 12.41 -7.39
C LYS A 33 14.87 13.90 -7.68
N PHE A 34 13.64 14.34 -7.77
CA PHE A 34 13.26 15.75 -7.71
C PHE A 34 12.58 16.03 -6.37
N ARG A 35 13.24 16.79 -5.51
CA ARG A 35 12.72 17.17 -4.20
C ARG A 35 12.16 18.59 -4.26
N PHE A 36 11.03 18.78 -3.56
CA PHE A 36 10.35 20.09 -3.52
C PHE A 36 9.64 20.29 -2.16
N SER A 37 9.43 21.54 -1.79
CA SER A 37 8.62 21.96 -0.64
C SER A 37 7.19 22.30 -1.06
N ASP A 38 6.33 22.62 -0.07
CA ASP A 38 4.94 22.99 -0.34
C ASP A 38 4.81 24.32 -1.13
N THR A 39 5.89 25.11 -1.22
CA THR A 39 5.95 26.40 -1.91
C THR A 39 6.65 26.35 -3.27
N ASP A 40 7.28 25.21 -3.59
CA ASP A 40 8.01 25.06 -4.86
C ASP A 40 7.10 24.59 -5.99
N ASP A 41 7.45 24.98 -7.21
CA ASP A 41 6.81 24.45 -8.41
C ASP A 41 7.29 23.03 -8.70
N TYR A 42 6.44 22.05 -8.41
CA TYR A 42 6.66 20.66 -8.78
C TYR A 42 5.99 20.29 -10.10
N LEU A 43 4.99 21.09 -10.52
CA LEU A 43 4.15 20.75 -11.67
C LEU A 43 4.92 20.89 -12.99
N THR A 44 5.60 22.03 -13.19
CA THR A 44 6.38 22.25 -14.41
C THR A 44 7.44 21.19 -14.61
N PRO A 45 8.33 20.86 -13.64
CA PRO A 45 9.30 19.78 -13.81
C PRO A 45 8.68 18.39 -14.02
N LEU A 46 7.48 18.13 -13.46
CA LEU A 46 6.76 16.88 -13.71
C LEU A 46 6.22 16.82 -15.14
N CYS A 47 5.61 17.89 -15.61
CA CYS A 47 5.07 17.98 -16.96
C CYS A 47 6.17 17.94 -18.04
N ASP A 48 7.32 18.54 -17.78
CA ASP A 48 8.49 18.55 -18.67
C ASP A 48 9.09 17.15 -18.89
N CYS A 49 8.85 16.21 -17.96
CA CYS A 49 9.23 14.81 -18.15
C CYS A 49 8.35 14.08 -19.15
N VAL A 50 7.11 14.55 -19.36
CA VAL A 50 6.13 13.88 -20.20
C VAL A 50 6.44 14.14 -21.67
N GLU A 51 6.55 13.05 -22.45
CA GLU A 51 6.81 13.16 -23.89
C GLU A 51 5.58 13.74 -24.60
N ALA A 52 5.73 14.97 -25.14
CA ALA A 52 4.66 15.64 -25.86
C ALA A 52 4.15 14.81 -27.07
N GLY A 53 2.85 14.79 -27.26
CA GLY A 53 2.20 14.07 -28.34
C GLY A 53 2.12 12.55 -28.15
N LYS A 54 2.64 11.99 -27.04
CA LYS A 54 2.49 10.56 -26.70
C LYS A 54 1.42 10.36 -25.64
N PRO A 55 0.81 9.15 -25.56
CA PRO A 55 -0.11 8.80 -24.46
C PRO A 55 0.62 8.75 -23.12
N LEU A 56 -0.01 9.24 -22.05
CA LEU A 56 0.46 9.13 -20.68
C LEU A 56 -0.37 8.11 -19.91
N GLY A 57 0.31 7.14 -19.31
CA GLY A 57 -0.28 6.19 -18.37
C GLY A 57 -0.40 6.79 -16.97
N ILE A 58 -1.57 6.68 -16.35
CA ILE A 58 -1.86 7.21 -15.02
C ILE A 58 -2.19 6.06 -14.08
N ASP A 59 -1.66 6.10 -12.87
CA ASP A 59 -2.05 5.15 -11.82
C ASP A 59 -3.51 5.33 -11.40
N LYS A 60 -4.23 4.22 -11.17
CA LYS A 60 -5.66 4.21 -10.78
C LYS A 60 -5.94 4.96 -9.47
N THR A 61 -4.92 5.15 -8.63
CA THR A 61 -5.03 5.85 -7.33
C THR A 61 -4.45 7.26 -7.36
N PHE A 62 -3.97 7.74 -8.51
CA PHE A 62 -3.39 9.08 -8.63
C PHE A 62 -4.44 10.14 -8.34
N ALA A 63 -4.20 10.95 -7.30
CA ALA A 63 -5.22 11.87 -6.80
C ALA A 63 -5.56 12.95 -7.82
N ALA A 64 -6.86 13.21 -8.01
CA ALA A 64 -7.37 14.18 -8.99
C ALA A 64 -6.77 15.59 -8.85
N ARG A 65 -6.44 16.01 -7.62
CA ARG A 65 -5.79 17.30 -7.34
C ARG A 65 -4.43 17.49 -8.04
N PHE A 66 -3.72 16.39 -8.32
CA PHE A 66 -2.47 16.37 -9.06
C PHE A 66 -2.69 16.02 -10.52
N LEU A 67 -3.66 15.16 -10.81
CA LEU A 67 -3.96 14.68 -12.16
C LEU A 67 -4.48 15.82 -13.05
N ILE A 68 -5.42 16.63 -12.56
CA ILE A 68 -6.03 17.70 -13.35
C ILE A 68 -4.97 18.67 -13.87
N PRO A 69 -4.08 19.24 -13.03
CA PRO A 69 -2.99 20.10 -13.52
C PRO A 69 -2.05 19.41 -14.52
N VAL A 70 -1.77 18.11 -14.35
CA VAL A 70 -0.95 17.35 -15.31
C VAL A 70 -1.66 17.21 -16.66
N ILE A 71 -2.96 16.99 -16.68
CA ILE A 71 -3.76 16.96 -17.91
C ILE A 71 -3.68 18.29 -18.63
N ASP A 72 -3.80 19.39 -17.89
CA ASP A 72 -3.87 20.74 -18.47
C ASP A 72 -2.51 21.22 -19.03
N HIS A 73 -1.38 20.70 -18.50
CA HIS A 73 -0.05 21.27 -18.77
C HIS A 73 0.96 20.31 -19.43
N SER A 74 0.76 18.99 -19.40
CA SER A 74 1.82 18.04 -19.80
C SER A 74 2.02 17.85 -21.30
N GLY A 75 1.12 18.28 -22.16
CA GLY A 75 1.23 18.08 -23.62
C GLY A 75 1.07 16.63 -24.09
N ALA A 76 0.66 15.71 -23.25
CA ALA A 76 0.36 14.33 -23.64
C ALA A 76 -0.81 14.27 -24.64
N SER A 77 -0.77 13.33 -25.60
CA SER A 77 -1.84 13.21 -26.61
C SER A 77 -3.12 12.57 -26.05
N SER A 78 -3.01 11.79 -25.00
CA SER A 78 -4.14 11.16 -24.30
C SER A 78 -3.72 10.65 -22.91
N TYR A 79 -4.69 10.38 -22.05
CA TYR A 79 -4.48 9.87 -20.71
C TYR A 79 -5.25 8.57 -20.54
N LYS A 80 -4.58 7.53 -19.97
CA LYS A 80 -5.18 6.21 -19.76
C LYS A 80 -4.78 5.69 -18.39
N VAL A 81 -5.70 5.01 -17.71
CA VAL A 81 -5.34 4.23 -16.52
C VAL A 81 -4.44 3.08 -16.96
N SER A 82 -3.23 3.03 -16.44
CA SER A 82 -2.18 2.09 -16.83
C SER A 82 -1.56 1.34 -15.66
N SER A 83 -2.23 1.31 -14.51
CA SER A 83 -1.76 0.58 -13.32
C SER A 83 -1.52 -0.89 -13.58
N ILE A 84 -2.19 -1.47 -14.57
CA ILE A 84 -2.02 -2.88 -14.95
C ILE A 84 -0.55 -3.23 -15.23
N CYS A 85 0.23 -2.31 -15.83
CA CYS A 85 1.65 -2.52 -16.11
C CYS A 85 2.48 -2.76 -14.83
N ILE A 86 2.12 -2.09 -13.73
CA ILE A 86 2.75 -2.25 -12.43
C ILE A 86 2.15 -3.44 -11.67
N ASP A 87 0.82 -3.59 -11.72
CA ASP A 87 0.11 -4.67 -11.04
C ASP A 87 0.58 -6.04 -11.53
N GLU A 88 0.81 -6.23 -12.84
CA GLU A 88 1.31 -7.49 -13.42
C GLU A 88 2.76 -7.80 -12.98
N VAL A 89 3.64 -6.81 -12.97
CA VAL A 89 5.02 -6.99 -12.47
C VAL A 89 5.00 -7.38 -10.99
N ARG A 90 4.20 -6.71 -10.17
CA ARG A 90 4.07 -7.00 -8.74
C ARG A 90 3.34 -8.32 -8.43
N ALA A 91 2.54 -8.83 -9.36
CA ALA A 91 1.87 -10.12 -9.22
C ALA A 91 2.88 -11.29 -9.23
N CYS A 92 3.95 -11.16 -10.03
CA CYS A 92 5.02 -12.16 -10.12
C CYS A 92 6.13 -11.82 -9.13
N LYS A 93 6.17 -12.55 -8.01
CA LYS A 93 7.16 -12.34 -6.93
C LYS A 93 8.50 -12.97 -7.32
N ASP A 94 9.60 -12.27 -7.08
CA ASP A 94 10.95 -12.80 -7.21
C ASP A 94 11.31 -13.79 -6.07
N ASP A 95 12.55 -14.31 -6.06
CA ASP A 95 12.96 -15.31 -5.08
C ASP A 95 13.00 -14.75 -3.65
N GLU A 96 13.48 -13.53 -3.48
CA GLU A 96 13.55 -12.86 -2.17
C GLU A 96 12.15 -12.58 -1.62
N GLU A 97 11.26 -12.07 -2.45
CA GLU A 97 9.86 -11.82 -2.08
C GLU A 97 9.13 -13.12 -1.72
N ARG A 98 9.37 -14.22 -2.47
CA ARG A 98 8.79 -15.52 -2.16
C ARG A 98 9.26 -16.06 -0.80
N GLU A 99 10.55 -15.90 -0.46
CA GLU A 99 11.06 -16.32 0.84
C GLU A 99 10.45 -15.48 1.97
N LYS A 100 10.30 -14.18 1.81
CA LYS A 100 9.61 -13.30 2.77
C LYS A 100 8.16 -13.73 2.96
N MET A 101 7.45 -14.04 1.88
CA MET A 101 6.06 -14.52 1.96
C MET A 101 5.95 -15.85 2.70
N ARG A 102 6.87 -16.81 2.46
CA ARG A 102 6.91 -18.07 3.18
C ARG A 102 7.19 -17.88 4.67
N ALA A 103 8.13 -17.00 5.01
CA ALA A 103 8.44 -16.69 6.40
C ALA A 103 7.24 -16.10 7.14
N VAL A 104 6.54 -15.13 6.53
CA VAL A 104 5.33 -14.54 7.11
C VAL A 104 4.21 -15.55 7.22
N SER A 105 4.03 -16.43 6.23
CA SER A 105 3.05 -17.53 6.29
C SER A 105 3.31 -18.46 7.46
N ALA A 106 4.57 -18.83 7.69
CA ALA A 106 4.95 -19.70 8.82
C ALA A 106 4.71 -19.03 10.19
N ILE A 107 4.89 -17.71 10.29
CA ILE A 107 4.51 -16.92 11.48
C ILE A 107 2.99 -16.99 11.67
N ASN A 108 2.24 -16.75 10.60
CA ASN A 108 0.78 -16.78 10.65
C ASN A 108 0.23 -18.15 11.08
N ASP A 109 0.78 -19.25 10.59
CA ASP A 109 0.37 -20.61 11.00
C ASP A 109 0.56 -20.84 12.51
N LYS A 110 1.70 -20.39 13.05
CA LYS A 110 1.98 -20.47 14.49
C LYS A 110 1.04 -19.56 15.29
N ALA A 111 0.76 -18.36 14.80
CA ALA A 111 -0.17 -17.43 15.42
C ALA A 111 -1.59 -18.01 15.46
N MET A 112 -2.07 -18.59 14.35
CA MET A 112 -3.38 -19.23 14.27
C MET A 112 -3.53 -20.39 15.25
N ALA A 113 -2.47 -21.18 15.48
CA ALA A 113 -2.49 -22.22 16.50
C ALA A 113 -2.69 -21.65 17.90
N GLN A 114 -2.08 -20.49 18.22
CA GLN A 114 -2.28 -19.82 19.51
C GLN A 114 -3.67 -19.16 19.61
N PHE A 115 -4.15 -18.51 18.52
CA PHE A 115 -5.49 -17.90 18.50
C PHE A 115 -6.60 -18.91 18.78
N ARG A 116 -6.47 -20.14 18.27
CA ARG A 116 -7.41 -21.22 18.58
C ARG A 116 -7.49 -21.51 20.07
N GLY A 117 -6.41 -21.32 20.81
CA GLY A 117 -6.38 -21.48 22.26
C GLY A 117 -7.09 -20.37 23.04
N LEU A 118 -7.38 -19.24 22.39
CA LEU A 118 -8.14 -18.13 22.99
C LEU A 118 -9.66 -18.34 22.89
N ILE A 119 -10.10 -19.25 22.04
CA ILE A 119 -11.51 -19.47 21.75
C ILE A 119 -12.09 -20.40 22.82
N HIS A 120 -12.96 -19.85 23.69
CA HIS A 120 -13.70 -20.62 24.70
C HIS A 120 -15.04 -19.93 24.99
N GLU A 121 -15.99 -20.66 25.54
CA GLU A 121 -17.29 -20.11 25.96
C GLU A 121 -17.07 -18.90 26.91
N GLY A 122 -17.82 -17.84 26.69
CA GLY A 122 -17.75 -16.63 27.50
C GLY A 122 -16.71 -15.58 27.04
N VAL A 123 -15.80 -15.90 26.11
CA VAL A 123 -14.86 -14.93 25.57
C VAL A 123 -15.57 -13.96 24.60
N THR A 124 -15.13 -12.72 24.54
CA THR A 124 -15.63 -11.73 23.57
C THR A 124 -14.73 -11.65 22.34
N GLU A 125 -15.28 -11.14 21.22
CA GLU A 125 -14.51 -10.84 20.01
C GLU A 125 -13.38 -9.86 20.28
N GLU A 126 -13.65 -8.81 21.04
CA GLU A 126 -12.68 -7.77 21.41
C GLU A 126 -11.55 -8.32 22.28
N GLU A 127 -11.84 -9.22 23.23
CA GLU A 127 -10.81 -9.88 24.04
C GLU A 127 -9.84 -10.72 23.21
N ILE A 128 -10.32 -11.42 22.18
CA ILE A 128 -9.45 -12.17 21.25
C ILE A 128 -8.63 -11.18 20.44
N ALA A 129 -9.27 -10.20 19.78
CA ALA A 129 -8.61 -9.23 18.92
C ALA A 129 -7.49 -8.49 19.66
N SER A 130 -7.71 -8.09 20.91
CA SER A 130 -6.72 -7.38 21.72
C SER A 130 -5.43 -8.16 22.00
N LYS A 131 -5.52 -9.50 22.01
CA LYS A 131 -4.36 -10.39 22.26
C LYS A 131 -3.58 -10.73 20.98
N MET A 132 -4.17 -10.54 19.80
CA MET A 132 -3.57 -11.00 18.55
C MET A 132 -2.26 -10.31 18.23
N LEU A 133 -2.14 -9.00 18.47
CA LEU A 133 -0.91 -8.24 18.20
C LEU A 133 0.28 -8.75 19.01
N ASP A 134 0.07 -9.02 20.29
CA ASP A 134 1.13 -9.51 21.17
C ASP A 134 1.61 -10.90 20.76
N ILE A 135 0.68 -11.74 20.32
CA ILE A 135 1.00 -13.07 19.78
C ILE A 135 1.86 -12.93 18.51
N TYR A 136 1.47 -12.10 17.54
CA TYR A 136 2.25 -11.85 16.33
C TYR A 136 3.64 -11.30 16.65
N LYS A 137 3.75 -10.32 17.54
CA LYS A 137 5.03 -9.75 17.98
C LYS A 137 5.92 -10.79 18.66
N SER A 138 5.36 -11.66 19.49
CA SER A 138 6.09 -12.75 20.15
C SER A 138 6.69 -13.75 19.17
N LEU A 139 6.11 -13.84 17.97
CA LEU A 139 6.55 -14.71 16.87
C LEU A 139 7.48 -13.98 15.87
N GLY A 140 7.82 -12.73 16.12
CA GLY A 140 8.77 -11.95 15.32
C GLY A 140 8.14 -11.13 14.19
N ALA A 141 6.81 -10.92 14.20
CA ALA A 141 6.16 -9.97 13.29
C ALA A 141 6.26 -8.54 13.82
N ASP A 142 6.33 -7.56 12.91
CA ASP A 142 6.34 -6.14 13.26
C ASP A 142 4.94 -5.61 13.62
N GLY A 143 3.89 -6.21 13.06
CA GLY A 143 2.50 -5.79 13.25
C GLY A 143 1.52 -6.50 12.34
N TYR A 144 0.35 -5.89 12.18
CA TYR A 144 -0.69 -6.35 11.26
C TYR A 144 -0.49 -5.77 9.85
N SER A 145 -1.03 -6.44 8.84
CA SER A 145 -1.25 -5.86 7.51
C SER A 145 -2.58 -5.06 7.45
N PHE A 146 -3.55 -5.41 8.30
CA PHE A 146 -4.83 -4.73 8.53
C PHE A 146 -5.38 -5.17 9.89
N GLU A 147 -6.32 -4.39 10.44
CA GLU A 147 -6.92 -4.67 11.74
C GLU A 147 -7.60 -6.04 11.80
N PRO A 148 -7.51 -6.76 12.95
CA PRO A 148 -8.11 -8.07 13.11
C PRO A 148 -9.61 -8.07 12.86
N LEU A 149 -10.09 -9.11 12.19
CA LEU A 149 -11.50 -9.41 12.05
C LEU A 149 -11.81 -10.65 12.88
N VAL A 150 -12.56 -10.47 13.96
CA VAL A 150 -13.03 -11.55 14.82
C VAL A 150 -14.55 -11.44 14.89
N GLY A 151 -15.25 -12.49 14.53
CA GLY A 151 -16.71 -12.50 14.52
C GLY A 151 -17.28 -13.78 15.08
N PHE A 152 -18.33 -13.70 15.92
CA PHE A 152 -19.08 -14.83 16.44
C PHE A 152 -20.51 -14.83 15.94
N GLY A 153 -21.09 -16.02 15.74
CA GLY A 153 -22.48 -16.19 15.37
C GLY A 153 -22.89 -15.34 14.16
N ALA A 154 -23.84 -14.44 14.33
CA ALA A 154 -24.37 -13.58 13.25
C ALA A 154 -23.32 -12.62 12.68
N ASN A 155 -22.35 -12.17 13.50
CA ASN A 155 -21.28 -11.28 13.07
C ASN A 155 -20.38 -11.90 12.02
N CYS A 156 -20.26 -13.24 11.97
CA CYS A 156 -19.52 -13.95 10.92
C CYS A 156 -20.06 -13.73 9.50
N ALA A 157 -21.31 -13.27 9.36
CA ALA A 157 -21.89 -12.96 8.06
C ALA A 157 -21.47 -11.58 7.51
N LEU A 158 -20.80 -10.75 8.32
CA LEU A 158 -20.38 -9.41 7.97
C LEU A 158 -18.89 -9.43 7.57
N GLY A 159 -18.60 -9.24 6.27
CA GLY A 159 -17.25 -9.39 5.71
C GLY A 159 -16.18 -8.44 6.27
N HIS A 160 -16.56 -7.33 6.90
CA HIS A 160 -15.68 -6.34 7.53
C HIS A 160 -16.19 -5.96 8.93
N HIS A 161 -16.70 -6.94 9.68
CA HIS A 161 -17.11 -6.72 11.06
C HIS A 161 -15.92 -6.37 11.93
N GLY A 162 -15.95 -5.21 12.59
CA GLY A 162 -14.99 -4.86 13.65
C GLY A 162 -15.35 -5.62 14.94
N PRO A 163 -14.37 -6.21 15.63
CA PRO A 163 -14.61 -6.93 16.87
C PRO A 163 -15.34 -6.07 17.90
N ASP A 164 -16.35 -6.65 18.57
CA ASP A 164 -17.13 -6.00 19.62
C ASP A 164 -17.27 -6.89 20.87
N ASN A 165 -18.16 -6.52 21.80
CA ASN A 165 -18.38 -7.25 23.03
C ASN A 165 -19.34 -8.48 22.85
N THR A 166 -19.54 -8.95 21.62
CA THR A 166 -20.32 -10.17 21.38
C THR A 166 -19.60 -11.37 21.99
N VAL A 167 -20.33 -12.09 22.84
CA VAL A 167 -19.84 -13.24 23.62
C VAL A 167 -20.02 -14.54 22.84
N LEU A 168 -18.99 -15.38 22.82
CA LEU A 168 -19.10 -16.75 22.33
C LEU A 168 -19.93 -17.60 23.28
N LYS A 169 -20.97 -18.23 22.75
CA LYS A 169 -21.89 -19.14 23.47
C LYS A 169 -21.61 -20.58 23.14
#